data_5227cdeeac7e83ac8fb87cb34d11569c
#
_entry.id   5227cdeeac7e83ac8fb87cb34d11569c
#
_cell.length_a   1.000
_cell.length_b   1.000
_cell.length_c   1.000
_cell.angle_alpha   90.00
_cell.angle_beta   90.00
_cell.angle_gamma   90.00
#
_symmetry.space_group_name_H-M   'P 1'
#
loop_
_entity.id
_entity.type
_entity.pdbx_description
1 polymer ?
#
loop_
_entity_poly.entity_id
_entity_poly.type
_entity_poly.pdbx_seq_one_letter_code
_entity_poly.pdbx_strand_id
1 'polypeptide(L)'
;MSEQKTFIREEELNLNQDCLAQQPMRVILDSQLQTPGTARILAATGQVKIFTTSSGSHPNNLADNVEIVQVAQEEKGVELESVLESLASQFACNDVLVEAGPTLSGSFIEKNLVDELIVYVAPKILGSDAKPLLEISGLSSLAEATQLEIKEVTEIGKDIKAILSKSN
;
A
#
# COMPACT_ATOMS: atom_id res chain seq x y z
N MET A 1 -20.01 9.26 -11.18
CA MET A 1 -19.24 10.46 -10.78
C MET A 1 -17.79 10.04 -10.75
N SER A 2 -16.98 10.59 -11.64
CA SER A 2 -15.59 10.20 -11.81
C SER A 2 -14.75 10.63 -10.61
N GLU A 3 -14.06 9.70 -9.98
CA GLU A 3 -13.00 10.01 -9.03
C GLU A 3 -11.93 10.85 -9.74
N GLN A 4 -11.84 12.10 -9.40
CA GLN A 4 -10.69 12.93 -9.76
C GLN A 4 -9.52 12.49 -8.87
N LYS A 5 -8.74 11.52 -9.35
CA LYS A 5 -7.40 11.30 -8.82
C LYS A 5 -6.58 12.54 -9.12
N THR A 6 -6.25 13.30 -8.10
CA THR A 6 -5.32 14.42 -8.22
C THR A 6 -3.93 13.84 -8.45
N PHE A 7 -3.56 13.65 -9.71
CA PHE A 7 -2.16 13.43 -10.06
C PHE A 7 -1.49 14.80 -10.03
N ILE A 8 -0.55 15.01 -9.13
CA ILE A 8 0.40 16.11 -9.25
C ILE A 8 1.16 15.84 -10.54
N ARG A 9 1.09 16.76 -11.53
CA ARG A 9 1.85 16.60 -12.75
C ARG A 9 3.31 16.80 -12.44
N GLU A 10 4.18 15.99 -13.05
CA GLU A 10 5.64 16.08 -12.89
C GLU A 10 6.16 17.52 -13.13
N GLU A 11 5.51 18.26 -14.00
CA GLU A 11 5.80 19.67 -14.34
C GLU A 11 5.52 20.64 -13.16
N GLU A 12 4.64 20.29 -12.22
CA GLU A 12 4.27 21.15 -11.09
C GLU A 12 5.21 21.00 -9.89
N LEU A 13 6.01 19.93 -9.84
CA LEU A 13 6.89 19.63 -8.71
C LEU A 13 8.29 20.23 -8.83
N ASN A 14 8.64 20.82 -9.98
CA ASN A 14 9.99 21.38 -10.24
C ASN A 14 11.13 20.42 -9.83
N LEU A 15 10.88 19.09 -9.95
CA LEU A 15 11.82 18.05 -9.59
C LEU A 15 12.95 18.03 -10.61
N ASN A 16 14.19 17.96 -10.14
CA ASN A 16 15.33 17.71 -11.01
C ASN A 16 15.13 16.39 -11.77
N GLN A 17 15.55 16.34 -13.04
CA GLN A 17 15.44 15.14 -13.87
C GLN A 17 16.06 13.89 -13.21
N ASP A 18 17.07 14.07 -12.36
CA ASP A 18 17.70 12.99 -11.59
C ASP A 18 16.75 12.36 -10.56
N CYS A 19 15.80 13.12 -9.99
CA CYS A 19 14.79 12.58 -9.07
C CYS A 19 13.70 11.79 -9.82
N LEU A 20 13.41 12.16 -11.06
CA LEU A 20 12.46 11.42 -11.92
C LEU A 20 13.05 10.11 -12.44
N ALA A 21 14.38 10.00 -12.53
CA ALA A 21 15.08 8.80 -12.96
C ALA A 21 15.04 7.65 -11.93
N GLN A 22 14.78 7.97 -10.65
CA GLN A 22 14.71 6.98 -9.56
C GLN A 22 13.25 6.80 -9.09
N GLN A 23 12.46 6.17 -9.93
CA GLN A 23 11.10 5.77 -9.50
C GLN A 23 11.20 4.69 -8.41
N PRO A 24 10.41 4.81 -7.31
CA PRO A 24 10.37 3.75 -6.32
C PRO A 24 9.90 2.44 -6.95
N MET A 25 10.42 1.33 -6.45
CA MET A 25 9.93 0.02 -6.83
C MET A 25 8.46 -0.10 -6.44
N ARG A 26 7.63 -0.56 -7.36
CA ARG A 26 6.21 -0.80 -7.11
C ARG A 26 5.98 -2.25 -6.77
N VAL A 27 5.17 -2.47 -5.75
CA VAL A 27 4.83 -3.79 -5.25
C VAL A 27 3.33 -4.02 -5.39
N ILE A 28 2.95 -5.16 -5.92
CA ILE A 28 1.58 -5.59 -6.07
C ILE A 28 1.43 -6.93 -5.33
N LEU A 29 0.45 -7.01 -4.44
CA LEU A 29 0.07 -8.26 -3.79
C LEU A 29 -1.13 -8.85 -4.55
N ASP A 30 -0.90 -9.93 -5.28
CA ASP A 30 -1.89 -10.55 -6.16
C ASP A 30 -1.81 -12.08 -6.06
N SER A 31 -2.46 -12.62 -5.05
CA SER A 31 -2.40 -14.05 -4.73
C SER A 31 -2.77 -14.97 -5.92
N GLN A 32 -3.60 -14.50 -6.83
CA GLN A 32 -4.13 -15.28 -7.95
C GLN A 32 -3.63 -14.86 -9.34
N LEU A 33 -2.72 -13.89 -9.41
CA LEU A 33 -2.23 -13.30 -10.67
C LEU A 33 -3.34 -12.75 -11.57
N GLN A 34 -4.27 -12.01 -10.97
CA GLN A 34 -5.41 -11.42 -11.70
C GLN A 34 -5.14 -10.01 -12.20
N THR A 35 -4.01 -9.40 -11.86
CA THR A 35 -3.62 -8.07 -12.34
C THR A 35 -3.61 -8.05 -13.87
N PRO A 36 -4.43 -7.22 -14.52
CA PRO A 36 -4.45 -7.17 -15.99
C PRO A 36 -3.08 -6.73 -16.53
N GLY A 37 -2.56 -7.39 -17.58
CA GLY A 37 -1.29 -7.01 -18.21
C GLY A 37 -1.29 -5.58 -18.78
N THR A 38 -2.48 -4.99 -18.96
CA THR A 38 -2.67 -3.59 -19.39
C THR A 38 -2.81 -2.62 -18.23
N ALA A 39 -2.65 -3.08 -16.98
CA ALA A 39 -2.78 -2.20 -15.80
C ALA A 39 -1.72 -1.09 -15.84
N ARG A 40 -2.14 0.15 -15.59
CA ARG A 40 -1.26 1.33 -15.66
C ARG A 40 -0.04 1.23 -14.74
N ILE A 41 -0.17 0.54 -13.61
CA ILE A 41 0.92 0.33 -12.66
C ILE A 41 2.07 -0.49 -13.29
N LEU A 42 1.79 -1.35 -14.28
CA LEU A 42 2.79 -2.14 -14.99
C LEU A 42 3.47 -1.36 -16.11
N ALA A 43 2.78 -0.38 -16.69
CA ALA A 43 3.24 0.35 -17.87
C ALA A 43 4.21 1.51 -17.54
N ALA A 44 4.24 1.98 -16.29
CA ALA A 44 5.12 3.08 -15.90
C ALA A 44 6.59 2.62 -15.78
N THR A 45 7.54 3.54 -15.93
CA THR A 45 8.99 3.28 -15.75
C THR A 45 9.31 2.80 -14.33
N GLY A 46 10.43 2.10 -14.15
CA GLY A 46 10.85 1.55 -12.87
C GLY A 46 10.42 0.09 -12.67
N GLN A 47 10.96 -0.55 -11.65
CA GLN A 47 10.71 -1.96 -11.36
C GLN A 47 9.33 -2.19 -10.76
N VAL A 48 8.71 -3.30 -11.12
CA VAL A 48 7.46 -3.78 -10.54
C VAL A 48 7.65 -5.21 -10.04
N LYS A 49 7.23 -5.50 -8.82
CA LYS A 49 7.21 -6.86 -8.25
C LYS A 49 5.77 -7.26 -7.99
N ILE A 50 5.35 -8.40 -8.50
CA ILE A 50 4.04 -8.99 -8.21
C ILE A 50 4.27 -10.17 -7.28
N PHE A 51 3.87 -10.04 -6.02
CA PHE A 51 3.92 -11.11 -5.05
C PHE A 51 2.66 -11.96 -5.14
N THR A 52 2.83 -13.28 -5.29
CA THR A 52 1.72 -14.20 -5.53
C THR A 52 1.91 -15.52 -4.79
N THR A 53 0.80 -16.21 -4.56
CA THR A 53 0.80 -17.60 -4.08
C THR A 53 0.65 -18.60 -5.24
N SER A 54 0.33 -18.11 -6.43
CA SER A 54 0.13 -18.93 -7.62
C SER A 54 1.47 -19.47 -8.15
N SER A 55 1.53 -20.75 -8.45
CA SER A 55 2.66 -21.39 -9.14
C SER A 55 2.59 -21.28 -10.66
N GLY A 56 1.54 -20.66 -11.19
CA GLY A 56 1.34 -20.45 -12.62
C GLY A 56 2.13 -19.27 -13.18
N SER A 57 2.27 -19.24 -14.50
CA SER A 57 2.74 -18.05 -15.20
C SER A 57 1.60 -17.05 -15.34
N HIS A 58 1.93 -15.77 -15.35
CA HIS A 58 0.94 -14.74 -15.64
C HIS A 58 0.35 -14.96 -17.05
N PRO A 59 -1.00 -14.85 -17.21
CA PRO A 59 -1.67 -15.17 -18.49
C PRO A 59 -1.29 -14.24 -19.64
N ASN A 60 -0.72 -13.07 -19.35
CA ASN A 60 -0.25 -12.11 -20.34
C ASN A 60 1.28 -12.02 -20.33
N ASN A 61 1.87 -11.69 -21.49
CA ASN A 61 3.28 -11.32 -21.54
C ASN A 61 3.44 -9.99 -20.78
N LEU A 62 4.17 -10.02 -19.68
CA LEU A 62 4.51 -8.84 -18.89
C LEU A 62 5.73 -8.16 -19.51
N ALA A 63 5.86 -6.87 -19.25
CA ALA A 63 7.04 -6.12 -19.65
C ALA A 63 8.30 -6.57 -18.86
N ASP A 64 9.49 -6.35 -19.42
CA ASP A 64 10.76 -6.81 -18.85
C ASP A 64 11.07 -6.23 -17.45
N ASN A 65 10.43 -5.12 -17.10
CA ASN A 65 10.57 -4.48 -15.79
C ASN A 65 9.65 -5.09 -14.70
N VAL A 66 8.84 -6.10 -15.03
CA VAL A 66 7.91 -6.76 -14.12
C VAL A 66 8.43 -8.14 -13.76
N GLU A 67 8.59 -8.40 -12.47
CA GLU A 67 8.99 -9.69 -11.92
C GLU A 67 7.87 -10.28 -11.05
N ILE A 68 7.62 -11.57 -11.19
CA ILE A 68 6.70 -12.33 -10.35
C ILE A 68 7.50 -13.03 -9.27
N VAL A 69 7.15 -12.80 -8.03
CA VAL A 69 7.78 -13.39 -6.85
C VAL A 69 6.77 -14.28 -6.15
N GLN A 70 7.08 -15.57 -6.05
CA GLN A 70 6.23 -16.51 -5.33
C GLN A 70 6.53 -16.45 -3.84
N VAL A 71 5.48 -16.33 -3.01
CA VAL A 71 5.57 -16.31 -1.55
C VAL A 71 4.57 -17.27 -0.92
N ALA A 72 4.69 -17.47 0.38
CA ALA A 72 3.76 -18.31 1.14
C ALA A 72 2.33 -17.73 1.09
N GLN A 73 1.37 -18.64 1.29
CA GLN A 73 -0.05 -18.31 1.37
C GLN A 73 -0.51 -18.28 2.81
N GLU A 74 -1.38 -17.32 3.12
CA GLU A 74 -2.18 -17.33 4.33
C GLU A 74 -3.69 -17.29 4.01
N GLU A 75 -4.51 -17.27 5.07
CA GLU A 75 -5.97 -17.32 4.94
C GLU A 75 -6.52 -16.20 4.04
N LYS A 76 -5.96 -14.99 4.15
CA LYS A 76 -6.43 -13.80 3.42
C LYS A 76 -5.58 -13.46 2.17
N GLY A 77 -4.76 -14.37 1.65
CA GLY A 77 -3.97 -14.14 0.43
C GLY A 77 -2.50 -14.48 0.57
N VAL A 78 -1.60 -13.53 0.26
CA VAL A 78 -0.16 -13.70 0.44
C VAL A 78 0.23 -13.45 1.89
N GLU A 79 1.19 -14.19 2.40
CA GLU A 79 1.76 -13.99 3.74
C GLU A 79 2.60 -12.70 3.77
N LEU A 80 2.15 -11.71 4.54
CA LEU A 80 2.73 -10.36 4.53
C LEU A 80 4.16 -10.33 5.06
N GLU A 81 4.47 -11.14 6.07
CA GLU A 81 5.81 -11.28 6.62
C GLU A 81 6.80 -11.79 5.55
N SER A 82 6.44 -12.82 4.79
CA SER A 82 7.26 -13.31 3.68
C SER A 82 7.48 -12.27 2.58
N VAL A 83 6.48 -11.43 2.32
CA VAL A 83 6.62 -10.31 1.38
C VAL A 83 7.65 -9.29 1.89
N LEU A 84 7.51 -8.84 3.14
CA LEU A 84 8.43 -7.87 3.74
C LEU A 84 9.86 -8.43 3.85
N GLU A 85 10.01 -9.69 4.24
CA GLU A 85 11.29 -10.38 4.32
C GLU A 85 11.98 -10.49 2.94
N SER A 86 11.21 -10.79 1.90
CA SER A 86 11.69 -10.81 0.52
C SER A 86 12.09 -9.40 0.05
N LEU A 87 11.29 -8.38 0.35
CA LEU A 87 11.62 -6.99 0.01
C LEU A 87 12.93 -6.54 0.66
N ALA A 88 13.13 -6.88 1.93
CA ALA A 88 14.36 -6.53 2.64
C ALA A 88 15.57 -7.31 2.14
N SER A 89 15.46 -8.64 2.01
CA SER A 89 16.61 -9.52 1.75
C SER A 89 17.02 -9.59 0.28
N GLN A 90 16.05 -9.62 -0.65
CA GLN A 90 16.31 -9.80 -2.08
C GLN A 90 16.39 -8.46 -2.82
N PHE A 91 15.62 -7.46 -2.38
CA PHE A 91 15.50 -6.18 -3.10
C PHE A 91 16.08 -4.99 -2.32
N ALA A 92 16.67 -5.23 -1.15
CA ALA A 92 17.33 -4.23 -0.30
C ALA A 92 16.41 -3.02 0.03
N CYS A 93 15.10 -3.27 0.18
CA CYS A 93 14.16 -2.25 0.62
C CYS A 93 14.27 -2.03 2.13
N ASN A 94 14.44 -0.77 2.54
CA ASN A 94 14.43 -0.38 3.96
C ASN A 94 13.07 0.16 4.39
N ASP A 95 12.35 0.80 3.48
CA ASP A 95 11.08 1.47 3.74
C ASP A 95 10.02 1.01 2.74
N VAL A 96 8.82 0.74 3.21
CA VAL A 96 7.68 0.33 2.39
C VAL A 96 6.50 1.25 2.67
N LEU A 97 6.06 1.99 1.66
CA LEU A 97 4.81 2.74 1.73
C LEU A 97 3.65 1.83 1.26
N VAL A 98 2.70 1.58 2.16
CA VAL A 98 1.50 0.80 1.87
C VAL A 98 0.36 1.73 1.49
N GLU A 99 -0.03 1.71 0.22
CA GLU A 99 -1.21 2.40 -0.31
C GLU A 99 -2.23 1.35 -0.76
N ALA A 100 -3.16 1.00 0.11
CA ALA A 100 -4.05 -0.12 -0.10
C ALA A 100 -5.49 0.17 0.32
N GLY A 101 -6.41 -0.73 -0.01
CA GLY A 101 -7.77 -0.70 0.49
C GLY A 101 -7.86 -1.15 1.95
N PRO A 102 -9.05 -1.01 2.58
CA PRO A 102 -9.23 -1.24 4.02
C PRO A 102 -8.83 -2.64 4.49
N THR A 103 -9.07 -3.66 3.67
CA THR A 103 -8.76 -5.06 4.01
C THR A 103 -7.28 -5.30 4.16
N LEU A 104 -6.46 -4.90 3.16
CA LEU A 104 -5.02 -5.09 3.22
C LEU A 104 -4.38 -4.19 4.28
N SER A 105 -4.80 -2.92 4.37
CA SER A 105 -4.33 -2.01 5.42
C SER A 105 -4.68 -2.51 6.82
N GLY A 106 -5.88 -3.08 7.00
CA GLY A 106 -6.29 -3.74 8.24
C GLY A 106 -5.40 -4.92 8.60
N SER A 107 -5.07 -5.78 7.63
CA SER A 107 -4.19 -6.94 7.84
C SER A 107 -2.79 -6.53 8.31
N PHE A 108 -2.21 -5.45 7.77
CA PHE A 108 -0.92 -4.91 8.25
C PHE A 108 -1.00 -4.46 9.71
N ILE A 109 -2.11 -3.80 10.11
CA ILE A 109 -2.32 -3.38 11.50
C ILE A 109 -2.52 -4.59 12.42
N GLU A 110 -3.39 -5.56 12.05
CA GLU A 110 -3.65 -6.78 12.83
C GLU A 110 -2.37 -7.57 13.11
N LYS A 111 -1.48 -7.64 12.10
CA LYS A 111 -0.18 -8.33 12.20
C LYS A 111 0.93 -7.52 12.85
N ASN A 112 0.64 -6.31 13.28
CA ASN A 112 1.63 -5.46 13.93
C ASN A 112 2.83 -5.07 13.02
N LEU A 113 2.62 -4.96 11.72
CA LEU A 113 3.63 -4.70 10.69
C LEU A 113 3.70 -3.21 10.24
N VAL A 114 3.12 -2.30 11.02
CA VAL A 114 3.08 -0.87 10.71
C VAL A 114 3.85 -0.09 11.76
N ASP A 115 4.83 0.70 11.34
CA ASP A 115 5.57 1.64 12.19
C ASP A 115 4.86 2.99 12.28
N GLU A 116 4.38 3.49 11.12
CA GLU A 116 3.65 4.76 11.03
C GLU A 116 2.36 4.59 10.22
N LEU A 117 1.28 5.19 10.71
CA LEU A 117 0.01 5.33 10.02
C LEU A 117 -0.22 6.80 9.67
N ILE A 118 -0.28 7.09 8.37
CA ILE A 118 -0.55 8.43 7.86
C ILE A 118 -2.01 8.52 7.42
N VAL A 119 -2.78 9.39 8.06
CA VAL A 119 -4.21 9.56 7.79
C VAL A 119 -4.49 10.96 7.26
N TYR A 120 -5.17 11.03 6.13
CA TYR A 120 -5.70 12.27 5.58
C TYR A 120 -7.20 12.33 5.83
N VAL A 121 -7.65 13.38 6.51
CA VAL A 121 -9.06 13.61 6.86
C VAL A 121 -9.59 14.82 6.12
N ALA A 122 -10.45 14.59 5.14
CA ALA A 122 -11.17 15.67 4.48
C ALA A 122 -12.40 16.09 5.33
N PRO A 123 -12.78 17.39 5.37
CA PRO A 123 -13.94 17.88 6.09
C PRO A 123 -15.25 17.52 5.35
N LYS A 124 -15.54 16.22 5.21
CA LYS A 124 -16.69 15.67 4.49
C LYS A 124 -17.34 14.57 5.27
N ILE A 125 -18.67 14.55 5.27
CA ILE A 125 -19.46 13.47 5.85
C ILE A 125 -19.92 12.56 4.72
N LEU A 126 -19.52 11.27 4.77
CA LEU A 126 -19.78 10.30 3.71
C LEU A 126 -20.98 9.37 4.02
N GLY A 127 -21.43 9.33 5.26
CA GLY A 127 -22.48 8.43 5.71
C GLY A 127 -22.00 7.01 6.02
N SER A 128 -22.93 6.16 6.49
CA SER A 128 -22.64 4.80 6.99
C SER A 128 -22.29 3.78 5.90
N ASP A 129 -22.64 4.04 4.64
CA ASP A 129 -22.34 3.15 3.51
C ASP A 129 -20.97 3.37 2.90
N ALA A 130 -20.19 4.32 3.45
CA ALA A 130 -18.82 4.56 3.04
C ALA A 130 -17.91 3.39 3.44
N LYS A 131 -16.86 3.16 2.62
CA LYS A 131 -15.84 2.17 2.99
C LYS A 131 -15.11 2.62 4.24
N PRO A 132 -14.81 1.70 5.19
CA PRO A 132 -14.01 2.02 6.37
C PRO A 132 -12.58 2.39 5.98
N LEU A 133 -11.86 3.05 6.88
CA LEU A 133 -10.43 3.29 6.73
C LEU A 133 -9.64 1.97 6.81
N LEU A 134 -9.99 1.12 7.76
CA LEU A 134 -9.39 -0.17 8.05
C LEU A 134 -10.48 -1.20 8.31
N GLU A 135 -10.34 -2.40 7.77
CA GLU A 135 -11.15 -3.56 8.12
C GLU A 135 -10.36 -4.42 9.11
N ILE A 136 -10.69 -4.29 10.38
CA ILE A 136 -10.11 -5.07 11.48
C ILE A 136 -11.25 -5.85 12.12
N SER A 137 -11.10 -7.16 12.26
CA SER A 137 -12.12 -8.04 12.81
C SER A 137 -11.71 -8.58 14.18
N GLY A 138 -12.71 -9.08 14.93
CA GLY A 138 -12.47 -9.78 16.19
C GLY A 138 -12.28 -8.91 17.43
N LEU A 139 -12.30 -7.58 17.33
CA LEU A 139 -12.26 -6.70 18.49
C LEU A 139 -13.61 -6.77 19.24
N SER A 140 -13.62 -7.25 20.47
CA SER A 140 -14.81 -7.39 21.30
C SER A 140 -14.89 -6.34 22.41
N SER A 141 -13.79 -5.66 22.69
CA SER A 141 -13.69 -4.64 23.73
C SER A 141 -12.71 -3.52 23.37
N LEU A 142 -12.86 -2.37 23.99
CA LEU A 142 -11.94 -1.25 23.83
C LEU A 142 -10.53 -1.58 24.33
N ALA A 143 -10.38 -2.50 25.25
CA ALA A 143 -9.08 -2.95 25.77
C ALA A 143 -8.23 -3.69 24.72
N GLU A 144 -8.86 -4.26 23.69
CA GLU A 144 -8.21 -4.95 22.58
C GLU A 144 -7.80 -3.99 21.45
N ALA A 145 -8.23 -2.73 21.52
CA ALA A 145 -7.91 -1.75 20.48
C ALA A 145 -6.41 -1.46 20.41
N THR A 146 -5.87 -1.41 19.21
CA THR A 146 -4.49 -0.97 18.96
C THR A 146 -4.33 0.49 19.41
N GLN A 147 -3.44 0.73 20.37
CA GLN A 147 -3.16 2.08 20.87
C GLN A 147 -2.12 2.75 19.98
N LEU A 148 -2.43 3.94 19.53
CA LEU A 148 -1.54 4.78 18.71
C LEU A 148 -1.29 6.11 19.40
N GLU A 149 -0.11 6.66 19.18
CA GLU A 149 0.27 8.02 19.60
C GLU A 149 0.27 8.95 18.40
N ILE A 150 -0.29 10.13 18.55
CA ILE A 150 -0.22 11.17 17.53
C ILE A 150 1.19 11.81 17.61
N LYS A 151 1.94 11.69 16.51
CA LYS A 151 3.27 12.32 16.38
C LYS A 151 3.18 13.71 15.77
N GLU A 152 2.30 13.88 14.80
CA GLU A 152 2.15 15.14 14.07
C GLU A 152 0.71 15.32 13.59
N VAL A 153 0.22 16.55 13.58
CA VAL A 153 -1.02 16.96 12.91
C VAL A 153 -0.74 18.24 12.15
N THR A 154 -1.01 18.21 10.85
CA THR A 154 -0.75 19.35 9.95
C THR A 154 -1.98 19.63 9.08
N GLU A 155 -2.32 20.91 8.89
CA GLU A 155 -3.34 21.31 7.92
C GLU A 155 -2.72 21.36 6.52
N ILE A 156 -3.36 20.69 5.55
CA ILE A 156 -2.97 20.67 4.15
C ILE A 156 -4.15 21.18 3.32
N GLY A 157 -4.14 22.46 3.02
CA GLY A 157 -5.26 23.12 2.37
C GLY A 157 -6.52 23.11 3.25
N LYS A 158 -7.50 22.28 2.92
CA LYS A 158 -8.74 22.08 3.72
C LYS A 158 -8.73 20.77 4.50
N ASP A 159 -7.74 19.93 4.27
CA ASP A 159 -7.64 18.58 4.86
C ASP A 159 -6.68 18.62 6.05
N ILE A 160 -6.80 17.63 6.92
CA ILE A 160 -5.88 17.38 8.03
C ILE A 160 -5.06 16.14 7.67
N LYS A 161 -3.74 16.23 7.81
CA LYS A 161 -2.83 15.09 7.82
C LYS A 161 -2.46 14.78 9.27
N ALA A 162 -2.66 13.56 9.69
CA ALA A 162 -2.18 13.05 10.98
C ALA A 162 -1.16 11.93 10.75
N ILE A 163 -0.04 11.97 11.48
CA ILE A 163 0.95 10.89 11.56
C ILE A 163 0.83 10.26 12.94
N LEU A 164 0.57 8.97 12.96
CA LEU A 164 0.42 8.18 14.16
C LEU A 164 1.45 7.05 14.17
N SER A 165 1.96 6.70 15.34
CA SER A 165 2.81 5.52 15.54
C SER A 165 2.29 4.70 16.71
N LYS A 166 2.81 3.47 16.87
CA LYS A 166 2.49 2.67 18.03
C LYS A 166 2.99 3.33 19.31
N SER A 167 2.21 3.19 20.36
CA SER A 167 2.70 3.42 21.73
C SER A 167 3.70 2.33 22.08
N ASN A 168 4.88 2.71 22.53
CA ASN A 168 5.87 1.79 23.08
C ASN A 168 5.41 1.23 24.41
#